data_787044a5f2ca14ad8da1c8f4f8cec15c
#
_entry.id   787044a5f2ca14ad8da1c8f4f8cec15c
#
_cell.length_a   1.000
_cell.length_b   1.000
_cell.length_c   1.000
_cell.angle_alpha   90.00
_cell.angle_beta   90.00
_cell.angle_gamma   90.00
#
_symmetry.space_group_name_H-M   'P 1'
#
loop_
_entity.id
_entity.type
_entity.pdbx_description
1 polymer ?
#
loop_
_entity_poly.entity_id
_entity_poly.type
_entity_poly.pdbx_seq_one_letter_code
_entity_poly.pdbx_strand_id
1 'polypeptide(L)'
;MRTRKTMLVLLLIGMLLFTVACGGGGNNGNQGNGGDGNSNNSNNAVGDNPNATPEMDFDLGGRTIKLVSWYEELPSQDSPDGLQAYNNLQALQEKHNFTLEMVIIDYGEYREKVTTSIIAGQPVGDIIRIAKPWMIPTLTKQDLFWPVDEYVKNENVFQLQYTTNFSQYNGRGYGFRIGVNGAAGGIAYNRTLMNELGIEPLQKYVDEDNWNWDTFIEVAKSANRDTDNDGSLDTWGLTTSDILIPALAANEATLFKDGKQTLDDPKTLEVMNFISRLATENVARPSEGGDWTEPRQFFVQGNTLMTYAQDYDYNGMKTDMPDADLGYLPFPKGPSATAYQTHNTIPNYYTIPKAATENPEYLVYIIEKMHDIDSVYDYKHQASYETYFHDEVDLNNARMAIESMQLIEQIDYYPNMKYYEFVGELRDGVSVSTIVEKYKPVFQSAVEEVWNN
;
A
#
# COMPACT_ATOMS: atom_id res chain seq x y z
N MET A 1 -28.09 -44.69 15.24
CA MET A 1 -29.18 -45.43 14.52
C MET A 1 -29.80 -44.52 13.50
N ARG A 2 -29.76 -44.93 12.24
CA ARG A 2 -30.55 -44.50 11.06
C ARG A 2 -30.41 -43.02 10.63
N THR A 3 -30.24 -42.63 9.34
CA THR A 3 -30.04 -43.34 8.05
C THR A 3 -29.60 -42.29 7.02
N ARG A 4 -28.69 -42.69 6.14
CA ARG A 4 -28.27 -42.04 4.89
C ARG A 4 -29.50 -41.82 3.96
N LYS A 5 -29.56 -40.72 3.25
CA LYS A 5 -30.21 -40.63 1.92
C LYS A 5 -29.31 -39.92 0.95
N THR A 6 -28.72 -40.70 0.09
CA THR A 6 -28.11 -40.37 -1.19
C THR A 6 -29.20 -39.92 -2.15
N MET A 7 -29.01 -38.83 -2.87
CA MET A 7 -29.83 -38.46 -4.05
C MET A 7 -28.89 -38.13 -5.21
N LEU A 8 -28.94 -39.07 -6.15
CA LEU A 8 -28.31 -39.08 -7.49
C LEU A 8 -29.19 -38.18 -8.39
N VAL A 9 -28.62 -37.23 -9.12
CA VAL A 9 -29.30 -36.60 -10.25
C VAL A 9 -28.38 -36.61 -11.46
N LEU A 10 -28.96 -37.17 -12.54
CA LEU A 10 -28.35 -37.50 -13.83
C LEU A 10 -27.97 -36.26 -14.64
N LEU A 11 -26.89 -36.43 -15.40
CA LEU A 11 -26.47 -35.70 -16.59
C LEU A 11 -27.57 -35.64 -17.67
N LEU A 12 -27.70 -34.52 -18.34
CA LEU A 12 -28.26 -34.44 -19.70
C LEU A 12 -27.33 -33.51 -20.52
N ILE A 13 -26.61 -34.15 -21.45
CA ILE A 13 -25.82 -33.56 -22.51
C ILE A 13 -26.74 -33.12 -23.62
N GLY A 14 -26.71 -31.85 -23.99
CA GLY A 14 -27.36 -31.30 -25.18
C GLY A 14 -26.33 -30.70 -26.12
N MET A 15 -25.89 -31.49 -27.10
CA MET A 15 -25.13 -31.03 -28.28
C MET A 15 -26.04 -30.21 -29.20
N LEU A 16 -25.66 -29.01 -29.55
CA LEU A 16 -26.24 -28.30 -30.70
C LEU A 16 -25.10 -27.84 -31.63
N LEU A 17 -25.00 -28.56 -32.72
CA LEU A 17 -24.27 -28.20 -33.94
C LEU A 17 -25.01 -27.10 -34.67
N PHE A 18 -24.37 -25.99 -35.01
CA PHE A 18 -24.81 -25.11 -36.10
C PHE A 18 -23.76 -24.98 -37.18
N THR A 19 -24.20 -25.28 -38.35
CA THR A 19 -23.48 -25.33 -39.61
C THR A 19 -23.28 -23.94 -40.21
N VAL A 20 -22.14 -23.82 -40.88
CA VAL A 20 -21.70 -22.72 -41.77
C VAL A 20 -22.65 -22.58 -42.97
N ALA A 21 -22.93 -21.36 -43.37
CA ALA A 21 -23.40 -21.02 -44.72
C ALA A 21 -22.66 -19.77 -45.22
N CYS A 22 -21.93 -19.97 -46.33
CA CYS A 22 -21.31 -18.96 -47.17
C CYS A 22 -22.33 -18.25 -48.09
N GLY A 23 -22.03 -17.03 -48.46
CA GLY A 23 -22.54 -16.30 -49.64
C GLY A 23 -22.18 -14.83 -49.52
N GLY A 24 -21.41 -14.19 -50.32
CA GLY A 24 -21.10 -14.22 -51.70
C GLY A 24 -21.50 -12.89 -52.35
N GLY A 25 -20.47 -12.11 -52.82
CA GLY A 25 -20.70 -11.24 -53.99
C GLY A 25 -20.41 -9.76 -53.88
N GLY A 26 -19.37 -9.29 -54.58
CA GLY A 26 -19.37 -8.14 -55.48
C GLY A 26 -18.35 -7.02 -55.26
N ASN A 27 -17.22 -7.14 -55.76
CA ASN A 27 -16.43 -6.53 -56.86
C ASN A 27 -16.41 -5.01 -57.03
N ASN A 28 -15.20 -4.44 -56.93
CA ASN A 28 -14.47 -3.57 -57.87
C ASN A 28 -13.24 -3.00 -57.14
N GLY A 29 -12.01 -3.24 -57.46
CA GLY A 29 -11.26 -3.10 -58.67
C GLY A 29 -10.41 -1.84 -58.67
N ASN A 30 -9.11 -1.96 -58.32
CA ASN A 30 -8.06 -1.36 -59.09
C ASN A 30 -6.65 -1.91 -58.76
N GLN A 31 -5.86 -2.02 -59.82
CA GLN A 31 -4.56 -2.67 -59.95
C GLN A 31 -3.39 -1.91 -59.29
N GLY A 32 -2.39 -2.69 -58.92
CA GLY A 32 -1.01 -2.17 -59.04
C GLY A 32 0.05 -2.85 -58.16
N ASN A 33 0.65 -3.87 -58.78
CA ASN A 33 2.08 -4.21 -58.80
C ASN A 33 2.74 -4.93 -57.59
N GLY A 34 3.38 -6.02 -57.99
CA GLY A 34 3.96 -7.09 -57.23
C GLY A 34 5.23 -6.79 -56.41
N GLY A 35 5.56 -7.76 -55.61
CA GLY A 35 6.80 -7.86 -54.84
C GLY A 35 6.71 -8.98 -53.82
N ASP A 36 7.43 -10.00 -54.10
CA ASP A 36 7.78 -11.25 -53.45
C ASP A 36 7.49 -11.42 -51.94
N GLY A 37 7.16 -12.67 -51.64
CA GLY A 37 6.89 -13.20 -50.32
C GLY A 37 8.09 -13.12 -49.36
N ASN A 38 7.72 -12.82 -48.12
CA ASN A 38 8.48 -13.31 -46.98
C ASN A 38 7.52 -13.54 -45.83
N SER A 39 7.46 -14.78 -45.39
CA SER A 39 6.73 -15.17 -44.16
C SER A 39 7.47 -14.57 -42.96
N ASN A 40 7.04 -13.42 -42.52
CA ASN A 40 7.51 -12.89 -41.25
C ASN A 40 6.64 -13.43 -40.15
N ASN A 41 7.21 -14.37 -39.43
CA ASN A 41 6.92 -14.76 -38.09
C ASN A 41 6.89 -13.44 -37.25
N SER A 42 5.71 -13.01 -36.84
CA SER A 42 5.58 -11.86 -35.95
C SER A 42 6.01 -12.30 -34.55
N ASN A 43 7.32 -12.30 -34.32
CA ASN A 43 7.81 -12.11 -32.97
C ASN A 43 7.43 -10.68 -32.59
N ASN A 44 6.45 -10.53 -31.74
CA ASN A 44 6.23 -9.29 -30.99
C ASN A 44 7.54 -9.03 -30.22
N ALA A 45 8.39 -8.17 -30.74
CA ALA A 45 9.51 -7.64 -30.00
C ALA A 45 8.89 -6.82 -28.84
N VAL A 46 9.00 -7.34 -27.63
CA VAL A 46 8.94 -6.56 -26.40
C VAL A 46 9.84 -5.35 -26.63
N GLY A 47 9.29 -4.14 -26.50
CA GLY A 47 10.08 -2.93 -26.70
C GLY A 47 11.30 -2.98 -25.78
N ASP A 48 12.50 -2.87 -26.37
CA ASP A 48 13.76 -2.90 -25.63
C ASP A 48 13.70 -1.85 -24.52
N ASN A 49 13.50 -2.30 -23.27
CA ASN A 49 13.66 -1.45 -22.09
C ASN A 49 15.17 -1.26 -21.85
N PRO A 50 15.74 -0.06 -22.13
CA PRO A 50 17.18 0.17 -22.01
C PRO A 50 17.71 0.01 -20.56
N ASN A 51 16.81 -0.01 -19.58
CA ASN A 51 17.13 -0.15 -18.18
C ASN A 51 16.94 -1.59 -17.65
N ALA A 52 16.40 -2.50 -18.47
CA ALA A 52 16.31 -3.91 -18.10
C ALA A 52 17.71 -4.53 -18.00
N THR A 53 17.95 -5.32 -16.97
CA THR A 53 19.19 -6.06 -16.82
C THR A 53 19.36 -7.03 -18.01
N PRO A 54 20.50 -6.99 -18.73
CA PRO A 54 20.76 -7.94 -19.81
C PRO A 54 20.67 -9.39 -19.33
N GLU A 55 20.39 -10.30 -20.27
CA GLU A 55 20.37 -11.73 -19.97
C GLU A 55 21.70 -12.19 -19.36
N MET A 56 21.58 -12.84 -18.19
CA MET A 56 22.73 -13.40 -17.47
C MET A 56 22.81 -14.90 -17.67
N ASP A 57 24.04 -15.43 -17.63
CA ASP A 57 24.32 -16.85 -17.71
C ASP A 57 25.04 -17.30 -16.42
N PHE A 58 24.32 -18.00 -15.56
CA PHE A 58 24.83 -18.56 -14.29
C PHE A 58 24.06 -19.84 -13.91
N ASP A 59 24.68 -20.71 -13.13
CA ASP A 59 24.11 -21.93 -12.59
C ASP A 59 24.21 -21.91 -11.06
N LEU A 60 23.09 -22.04 -10.38
CA LEU A 60 23.02 -22.06 -8.91
C LEU A 60 23.12 -23.47 -8.31
N GLY A 61 23.40 -24.49 -9.16
CA GLY A 61 23.73 -25.85 -8.71
C GLY A 61 22.62 -26.59 -7.97
N GLY A 62 21.34 -26.27 -8.26
CA GLY A 62 20.18 -26.84 -7.57
C GLY A 62 19.91 -26.21 -6.20
N ARG A 63 20.46 -25.02 -5.93
CA ARG A 63 20.26 -24.33 -4.65
C ARG A 63 18.80 -23.95 -4.44
N THR A 64 18.33 -24.07 -3.18
CA THR A 64 17.08 -23.44 -2.75
C THR A 64 17.36 -22.01 -2.31
N ILE A 65 16.73 -21.03 -2.97
CA ILE A 65 16.71 -19.63 -2.59
C ILE A 65 15.46 -19.41 -1.74
N LYS A 66 15.61 -18.76 -0.58
CA LYS A 66 14.52 -18.49 0.36
C LYS A 66 14.14 -17.03 0.35
N LEU A 67 12.89 -16.75 -0.04
CA LEU A 67 12.24 -15.44 0.11
C LEU A 67 11.47 -15.42 1.43
N VAL A 68 11.76 -14.45 2.30
CA VAL A 68 11.21 -14.39 3.66
C VAL A 68 10.24 -13.23 3.80
N SER A 69 9.03 -13.52 4.22
CA SER A 69 7.98 -12.53 4.49
C SER A 69 7.04 -13.02 5.59
N TRP A 70 6.03 -12.24 5.95
CA TRP A 70 4.97 -12.64 6.89
C TRP A 70 3.68 -13.06 6.17
N TYR A 71 3.66 -13.06 4.83
CA TYR A 71 2.59 -13.59 4.00
C TYR A 71 3.16 -14.13 2.68
N GLU A 72 2.33 -14.81 1.91
CA GLU A 72 2.70 -15.36 0.61
C GLU A 72 2.96 -14.26 -0.41
N GLU A 73 4.12 -14.30 -1.09
CA GLU A 73 4.54 -13.31 -2.08
C GLU A 73 4.97 -13.92 -3.42
N LEU A 74 4.93 -15.25 -3.56
CA LEU A 74 5.18 -15.87 -4.86
C LEU A 74 4.05 -15.52 -5.83
N PRO A 75 4.34 -15.44 -7.14
CA PRO A 75 3.32 -15.12 -8.13
C PRO A 75 2.13 -16.06 -8.08
N SER A 76 0.92 -15.53 -7.92
CA SER A 76 -0.34 -16.27 -8.00
C SER A 76 -0.71 -16.54 -9.45
N GLN A 77 -1.31 -17.69 -9.72
CA GLN A 77 -1.85 -18.03 -11.04
C GLN A 77 -3.29 -17.52 -11.24
N ASP A 78 -3.86 -16.81 -10.27
CA ASP A 78 -5.26 -16.37 -10.26
C ASP A 78 -5.51 -15.11 -11.10
N SER A 79 -4.45 -14.46 -11.58
CA SER A 79 -4.53 -13.28 -12.44
C SER A 79 -3.63 -13.44 -13.67
N PRO A 80 -3.93 -12.74 -14.79
CA PRO A 80 -3.08 -12.78 -15.98
C PRO A 80 -1.63 -12.37 -15.70
N ASP A 81 -1.41 -11.28 -14.98
CA ASP A 81 -0.08 -10.80 -14.61
C ASP A 81 0.64 -11.77 -13.67
N GLY A 82 -0.08 -12.32 -12.69
CA GLY A 82 0.46 -13.34 -11.80
C GLY A 82 0.86 -14.62 -12.53
N LEU A 83 0.06 -15.05 -13.51
CA LEU A 83 0.39 -16.20 -14.35
C LEU A 83 1.65 -15.95 -15.22
N GLN A 84 1.82 -14.76 -15.78
CA GLN A 84 3.03 -14.41 -16.49
C GLN A 84 4.26 -14.48 -15.57
N ALA A 85 4.19 -13.83 -14.40
CA ALA A 85 5.29 -13.87 -13.41
C ALA A 85 5.58 -15.29 -12.92
N TYR A 86 4.55 -16.12 -12.72
CA TYR A 86 4.74 -17.54 -12.38
C TYR A 86 5.49 -18.30 -13.50
N ASN A 87 5.09 -18.10 -14.75
CA ASN A 87 5.76 -18.76 -15.88
C ASN A 87 7.21 -18.30 -16.01
N ASN A 88 7.48 -17.00 -15.80
CA ASN A 88 8.85 -16.47 -15.76
C ASN A 88 9.67 -17.14 -14.66
N LEU A 89 9.10 -17.30 -13.46
CA LEU A 89 9.76 -18.00 -12.37
C LEU A 89 10.12 -19.45 -12.74
N GLN A 90 9.19 -20.20 -13.35
CA GLN A 90 9.47 -21.57 -13.78
C GLN A 90 10.62 -21.64 -14.78
N ALA A 91 10.62 -20.74 -15.79
CA ALA A 91 11.69 -20.66 -16.79
C ALA A 91 13.05 -20.30 -16.16
N LEU A 92 13.07 -19.36 -15.20
CA LEU A 92 14.28 -18.98 -14.48
C LEU A 92 14.83 -20.13 -13.63
N GLN A 93 13.99 -20.86 -12.93
CA GLN A 93 14.38 -22.01 -12.13
C GLN A 93 15.02 -23.11 -13.01
N GLU A 94 14.44 -23.39 -14.15
CA GLU A 94 15.01 -24.36 -15.11
C GLU A 94 16.33 -23.84 -15.68
N LYS A 95 16.38 -22.59 -16.16
CA LYS A 95 17.55 -22.00 -16.80
C LYS A 95 18.77 -21.88 -15.88
N HIS A 96 18.54 -21.46 -14.64
CA HIS A 96 19.59 -21.15 -13.67
C HIS A 96 19.75 -22.21 -12.56
N ASN A 97 19.03 -23.32 -12.68
CA ASN A 97 19.14 -24.50 -11.79
C ASN A 97 19.00 -24.12 -10.30
N PHE A 98 17.83 -23.61 -9.91
CA PHE A 98 17.49 -23.29 -8.51
C PHE A 98 16.02 -23.58 -8.22
N THR A 99 15.62 -23.48 -6.95
CA THR A 99 14.23 -23.46 -6.50
C THR A 99 14.01 -22.23 -5.65
N LEU A 100 12.93 -21.47 -5.87
CA LEU A 100 12.52 -20.38 -5.00
C LEU A 100 11.44 -20.85 -4.02
N GLU A 101 11.68 -20.71 -2.74
CA GLU A 101 10.76 -21.10 -1.66
C GLU A 101 10.41 -19.91 -0.78
N MET A 102 9.13 -19.85 -0.34
CA MET A 102 8.71 -18.92 0.70
C MET A 102 9.03 -19.43 2.09
N VAL A 103 9.53 -18.55 2.94
CA VAL A 103 9.60 -18.73 4.39
C VAL A 103 8.66 -17.73 5.03
N ILE A 104 7.49 -18.20 5.47
CA ILE A 104 6.48 -17.35 6.12
C ILE A 104 6.71 -17.40 7.63
N ILE A 105 6.90 -16.23 8.24
CA ILE A 105 7.07 -16.05 9.69
C ILE A 105 5.95 -15.15 10.18
N ASP A 106 5.25 -15.54 11.24
CA ASP A 106 4.20 -14.73 11.86
C ASP A 106 4.69 -13.32 12.19
N TYR A 107 3.87 -12.32 11.89
CA TYR A 107 4.24 -10.90 12.03
C TYR A 107 4.68 -10.53 13.46
N GLY A 108 4.05 -11.12 14.48
CA GLY A 108 4.38 -10.87 15.87
C GLY A 108 5.79 -11.33 16.27
N GLU A 109 6.33 -12.35 15.58
CA GLU A 109 7.68 -12.89 15.81
C GLU A 109 8.70 -12.44 14.76
N TYR A 110 8.22 -11.84 13.67
CA TYR A 110 9.01 -11.60 12.45
C TYR A 110 10.26 -10.76 12.73
N ARG A 111 10.08 -9.60 13.34
CA ARG A 111 11.18 -8.66 13.62
C ARG A 111 12.30 -9.33 14.41
N GLU A 112 11.96 -10.01 15.51
CA GLU A 112 12.93 -10.64 16.39
C GLU A 112 13.68 -11.77 15.68
N LYS A 113 12.96 -12.68 15.04
CA LYS A 113 13.55 -13.82 14.32
C LYS A 113 14.48 -13.37 13.20
N VAL A 114 14.04 -12.42 12.38
CA VAL A 114 14.80 -11.92 11.24
C VAL A 114 16.06 -11.19 11.72
N THR A 115 15.93 -10.20 12.59
CA THR A 115 17.08 -9.38 13.03
C THR A 115 18.10 -10.21 13.79
N THR A 116 17.67 -11.11 14.67
CA THR A 116 18.57 -12.00 15.43
C THR A 116 19.33 -12.95 14.50
N SER A 117 18.66 -13.52 13.51
CA SER A 117 19.30 -14.44 12.54
C SER A 117 20.39 -13.77 11.70
N ILE A 118 20.13 -12.51 11.30
CA ILE A 118 21.08 -11.70 10.52
C ILE A 118 22.31 -11.34 11.38
N ILE A 119 22.09 -10.88 12.61
CA ILE A 119 23.17 -10.57 13.58
C ILE A 119 24.02 -11.81 13.87
N ALA A 120 23.40 -12.97 13.99
CA ALA A 120 24.11 -14.23 14.21
C ALA A 120 24.88 -14.73 12.98
N GLY A 121 24.81 -14.08 11.82
CA GLY A 121 25.41 -14.51 10.56
C GLY A 121 24.77 -15.76 9.96
N GLN A 122 23.56 -16.10 10.36
CA GLN A 122 22.76 -17.22 9.87
C GLN A 122 21.35 -16.75 9.50
N PRO A 123 21.21 -15.93 8.45
CA PRO A 123 19.93 -15.36 8.07
C PRO A 123 18.91 -16.46 7.74
N VAL A 124 17.65 -16.21 8.10
CA VAL A 124 16.54 -17.16 7.86
C VAL A 124 16.23 -17.39 6.38
N GLY A 125 16.78 -16.54 5.50
CA GLY A 125 16.67 -16.67 4.05
C GLY A 125 17.62 -15.77 3.29
N ASP A 126 17.50 -15.81 1.98
CA ASP A 126 18.40 -15.16 1.02
C ASP A 126 17.92 -13.76 0.63
N ILE A 127 16.62 -13.61 0.46
CA ILE A 127 15.92 -12.35 0.19
C ILE A 127 14.93 -12.15 1.31
N ILE A 128 15.09 -11.07 2.06
CA ILE A 128 14.30 -10.84 3.26
C ILE A 128 13.52 -9.55 3.12
N ARG A 129 12.20 -9.61 3.30
CA ARG A 129 11.37 -8.44 3.46
C ARG A 129 11.57 -7.84 4.84
N ILE A 130 11.94 -6.57 4.93
CA ILE A 130 12.25 -5.92 6.20
C ILE A 130 11.78 -4.46 6.20
N ALA A 131 11.32 -3.98 7.33
CA ALA A 131 11.01 -2.57 7.50
C ALA A 131 12.31 -1.75 7.68
N LYS A 132 12.37 -0.55 7.09
CA LYS A 132 13.53 0.35 7.19
C LYS A 132 14.04 0.52 8.63
N PRO A 133 13.20 0.79 9.65
CA PRO A 133 13.67 1.01 11.02
C PRO A 133 14.32 -0.21 11.67
N TRP A 134 14.07 -1.39 11.14
CA TRP A 134 14.69 -2.63 11.65
C TRP A 134 16.07 -2.87 11.01
N MET A 135 16.36 -2.21 9.91
CA MET A 135 17.58 -2.37 9.12
C MET A 135 18.51 -1.17 9.24
N ILE A 136 17.98 0.03 9.00
CA ILE A 136 18.74 1.28 8.88
C ILE A 136 18.52 2.15 10.11
N PRO A 137 19.58 2.69 10.71
CA PRO A 137 21.00 2.46 10.41
C PRO A 137 21.60 1.24 11.13
N THR A 138 20.91 0.67 12.09
CA THR A 138 21.48 -0.25 13.10
C THR A 138 22.17 -1.47 12.50
N LEU A 139 21.54 -2.16 11.56
CA LEU A 139 22.13 -3.36 10.94
C LEU A 139 23.02 -3.01 9.74
N THR A 140 22.74 -1.92 9.04
CA THR A 140 23.57 -1.45 7.94
C THR A 140 24.93 -0.92 8.39
N LYS A 141 25.02 -0.28 9.56
CA LYS A 141 26.29 0.12 10.19
C LYS A 141 27.21 -1.08 10.47
N GLN A 142 26.65 -2.25 10.72
CA GLN A 142 27.39 -3.49 10.99
C GLN A 142 27.79 -4.23 9.71
N ASP A 143 27.55 -3.64 8.54
CA ASP A 143 27.88 -4.21 7.23
C ASP A 143 27.22 -5.57 6.94
N LEU A 144 26.01 -5.78 7.47
CA LEU A 144 25.30 -7.07 7.39
C LEU A 144 24.53 -7.29 6.09
N PHE A 145 24.35 -6.25 5.27
CA PHE A 145 23.61 -6.31 4.01
C PHE A 145 24.46 -5.91 2.82
N TRP A 146 24.12 -6.46 1.66
CA TRP A 146 24.64 -5.98 0.40
C TRP A 146 23.94 -4.67 -0.01
N PRO A 147 24.71 -3.63 -0.46
CA PRO A 147 24.10 -2.55 -1.22
C PRO A 147 23.62 -3.08 -2.58
N VAL A 148 22.44 -2.65 -3.00
CA VAL A 148 21.75 -3.18 -4.19
C VAL A 148 21.49 -2.12 -5.27
N ASP A 149 21.83 -0.86 -5.01
CA ASP A 149 21.63 0.29 -5.91
C ASP A 149 22.26 0.13 -7.29
N GLU A 150 23.33 -0.67 -7.42
CA GLU A 150 23.98 -0.95 -8.70
C GLU A 150 23.19 -1.95 -9.58
N TYR A 151 22.32 -2.75 -8.99
CA TYR A 151 21.56 -3.81 -9.66
C TYR A 151 20.10 -3.42 -9.91
N VAL A 152 19.56 -2.50 -9.14
CA VAL A 152 18.14 -2.08 -9.17
C VAL A 152 17.99 -0.89 -10.11
N LYS A 153 17.75 -1.15 -11.41
CA LYS A 153 17.68 -0.11 -12.45
C LYS A 153 16.41 -0.14 -13.31
N ASN A 154 15.76 -1.29 -13.41
CA ASN A 154 14.57 -1.47 -14.23
C ASN A 154 13.36 -0.83 -13.53
N GLU A 155 12.97 0.37 -13.97
CA GLU A 155 11.84 1.11 -13.39
C GLU A 155 10.47 0.53 -13.73
N ASN A 156 10.39 -0.37 -14.71
CA ASN A 156 9.14 -1.11 -14.98
C ASN A 156 8.85 -2.13 -13.89
N VAL A 157 9.90 -2.67 -13.25
CA VAL A 157 9.80 -3.65 -12.17
C VAL A 157 9.97 -3.01 -10.81
N PHE A 158 11.02 -2.18 -10.66
CA PHE A 158 11.42 -1.64 -9.37
C PHE A 158 10.90 -0.22 -9.13
N GLN A 159 10.52 0.04 -7.91
CA GLN A 159 10.25 1.41 -7.46
C GLN A 159 11.58 2.06 -7.04
N LEU A 160 12.31 2.65 -8.00
CA LEU A 160 13.69 3.12 -7.82
C LEU A 160 13.87 4.07 -6.64
N GLN A 161 12.88 4.93 -6.37
CA GLN A 161 12.89 5.87 -5.24
C GLN A 161 13.04 5.17 -3.87
N TYR A 162 12.58 3.93 -3.74
CA TYR A 162 12.76 3.16 -2.51
C TYR A 162 14.21 2.77 -2.30
N THR A 163 14.93 2.45 -3.37
CA THR A 163 16.35 2.12 -3.30
C THR A 163 17.20 3.37 -3.17
N THR A 164 16.89 4.42 -3.96
CA THR A 164 17.73 5.62 -4.03
C THR A 164 17.52 6.61 -2.90
N ASN A 165 16.34 6.61 -2.25
CA ASN A 165 16.00 7.59 -1.22
C ASN A 165 15.66 6.95 0.14
N PHE A 166 14.82 5.90 0.15
CA PHE A 166 14.25 5.39 1.39
C PHE A 166 15.05 4.29 2.06
N SER A 167 15.80 3.47 1.30
CA SER A 167 16.67 2.45 1.87
C SER A 167 18.14 2.87 1.92
N GLN A 168 18.42 4.17 1.77
CA GLN A 168 19.79 4.68 1.79
C GLN A 168 20.40 4.73 3.20
N TYR A 169 21.68 4.38 3.21
CA TYR A 169 22.59 4.65 4.31
C TYR A 169 23.98 4.97 3.74
N ASN A 170 24.57 6.10 4.13
CA ASN A 170 25.89 6.58 3.64
C ASN A 170 25.97 6.61 2.09
N GLY A 171 24.91 7.04 1.42
CA GLY A 171 24.88 7.18 -0.04
C GLY A 171 24.71 5.88 -0.83
N ARG A 172 24.48 4.74 -0.16
CA ARG A 172 24.20 3.45 -0.80
C ARG A 172 22.80 2.96 -0.46
N GLY A 173 22.11 2.36 -1.44
CA GLY A 173 20.79 1.75 -1.26
C GLY A 173 20.89 0.29 -0.85
N TYR A 174 20.22 -0.10 0.24
CA TYR A 174 20.30 -1.45 0.83
C TYR A 174 19.03 -2.27 0.68
N GLY A 175 18.00 -1.70 0.11
CA GLY A 175 16.74 -2.38 -0.12
C GLY A 175 16.12 -1.99 -1.45
N PHE A 176 15.27 -2.84 -1.97
CA PHE A 176 14.51 -2.59 -3.19
C PHE A 176 13.06 -3.01 -3.01
N ARG A 177 12.20 -2.50 -3.87
CA ARG A 177 10.79 -2.85 -3.89
C ARG A 177 10.32 -3.10 -5.31
N ILE A 178 9.51 -4.13 -5.46
CA ILE A 178 8.84 -4.48 -6.72
C ILE A 178 7.39 -3.99 -6.69
N GLY A 179 6.80 -3.94 -7.87
CA GLY A 179 5.40 -3.63 -8.05
C GLY A 179 5.08 -2.16 -7.82
N VAL A 180 3.91 -1.91 -7.28
CA VAL A 180 3.35 -0.57 -7.12
C VAL A 180 3.38 -0.12 -5.67
N ASN A 181 3.10 1.15 -5.45
CA ASN A 181 2.92 1.70 -4.12
C ASN A 181 1.94 0.84 -3.31
N GLY A 182 2.13 0.78 -2.00
CA GLY A 182 1.22 0.08 -1.10
C GLY A 182 -0.20 0.68 -1.12
N ALA A 183 -1.03 0.24 -0.20
CA ALA A 183 -2.39 0.73 -0.06
C ALA A 183 -2.45 2.24 0.14
N ALA A 184 -3.41 2.88 -0.51
CA ALA A 184 -3.69 4.30 -0.31
C ALA A 184 -4.76 4.49 0.78
N GLY A 185 -4.53 5.47 1.65
CA GLY A 185 -5.49 5.84 2.67
C GLY A 185 -6.41 6.97 2.21
N GLY A 186 -7.69 6.84 2.57
CA GLY A 186 -8.73 7.83 2.31
C GLY A 186 -9.78 7.84 3.42
N ILE A 187 -10.95 8.33 3.12
CA ILE A 187 -12.10 8.38 4.03
C ILE A 187 -13.20 7.45 3.50
N ALA A 188 -13.42 6.35 4.20
CA ALA A 188 -14.62 5.56 4.02
C ALA A 188 -15.79 6.25 4.71
N TYR A 189 -16.97 6.30 4.09
CA TYR A 189 -18.15 6.91 4.67
C TYR A 189 -19.41 6.10 4.39
N ASN A 190 -20.37 6.20 5.31
CA ASN A 190 -21.66 5.50 5.25
C ASN A 190 -22.70 6.39 4.56
N ARG A 191 -22.98 6.14 3.25
CA ARG A 191 -24.00 6.87 2.47
C ARG A 191 -25.40 6.62 3.01
N THR A 192 -25.67 5.41 3.51
CA THR A 192 -26.97 5.11 4.12
C THR A 192 -27.22 6.04 5.29
N LEU A 193 -26.31 6.10 6.26
CA LEU A 193 -26.41 7.01 7.40
C LEU A 193 -26.42 8.48 6.98
N MET A 194 -25.59 8.86 6.00
CA MET A 194 -25.59 10.21 5.44
C MET A 194 -26.97 10.65 4.96
N ASN A 195 -27.65 9.77 4.21
CA ASN A 195 -28.99 10.02 3.71
C ASN A 195 -30.04 10.07 4.84
N GLU A 196 -29.97 9.18 5.80
CA GLU A 196 -30.86 9.16 6.97
C GLU A 196 -30.77 10.44 7.80
N LEU A 197 -29.55 10.98 7.92
CA LEU A 197 -29.29 12.24 8.63
C LEU A 197 -29.60 13.48 7.79
N GLY A 198 -29.91 13.33 6.50
CA GLY A 198 -30.17 14.44 5.57
C GLY A 198 -28.93 15.31 5.33
N ILE A 199 -27.73 14.69 5.34
CA ILE A 199 -26.47 15.34 5.02
C ILE A 199 -26.30 15.34 3.51
N GLU A 200 -25.85 16.45 2.94
CA GLU A 200 -25.56 16.58 1.50
C GLU A 200 -24.51 15.56 1.04
N PRO A 201 -24.59 15.06 -0.20
CA PRO A 201 -23.61 14.15 -0.77
C PRO A 201 -22.18 14.66 -0.65
N LEU A 202 -21.28 13.90 -0.01
CA LEU A 202 -19.92 14.35 0.30
C LEU A 202 -19.05 14.53 -0.95
N GLN A 203 -19.32 13.79 -2.03
CA GLN A 203 -18.61 13.93 -3.30
C GLN A 203 -18.66 15.36 -3.85
N LYS A 204 -19.74 16.09 -3.61
CA LYS A 204 -19.85 17.51 -3.98
C LYS A 204 -18.64 18.34 -3.55
N TYR A 205 -18.12 18.10 -2.33
CA TYR A 205 -16.99 18.86 -1.83
C TYR A 205 -15.68 18.52 -2.55
N VAL A 206 -15.53 17.28 -3.02
CA VAL A 206 -14.39 16.88 -3.85
C VAL A 206 -14.49 17.53 -5.23
N ASP A 207 -15.66 17.48 -5.86
CA ASP A 207 -15.93 18.04 -7.19
C ASP A 207 -15.75 19.57 -7.23
N GLU A 208 -16.05 20.24 -6.14
CA GLU A 208 -15.88 21.69 -5.95
C GLU A 208 -14.46 22.07 -5.46
N ASP A 209 -13.55 21.11 -5.34
CA ASP A 209 -12.20 21.27 -4.76
C ASP A 209 -12.20 21.86 -3.32
N ASN A 210 -13.29 21.63 -2.59
CA ASN A 210 -13.55 22.14 -1.24
C ASN A 210 -13.55 21.05 -0.15
N TRP A 211 -13.08 19.84 -0.47
CA TRP A 211 -12.89 18.78 0.51
C TRP A 211 -11.58 19.03 1.27
N ASN A 212 -11.67 19.83 2.33
CA ASN A 212 -10.58 20.26 3.18
C ASN A 212 -10.88 20.02 4.66
N TRP A 213 -9.91 20.26 5.53
CA TRP A 213 -10.06 19.99 6.97
C TRP A 213 -11.23 20.72 7.62
N ASP A 214 -11.54 21.94 7.24
CA ASP A 214 -12.66 22.69 7.80
C ASP A 214 -14.00 22.07 7.39
N THR A 215 -14.18 21.80 6.10
CA THR A 215 -15.36 21.11 5.58
C THR A 215 -15.51 19.70 6.17
N PHE A 216 -14.42 18.97 6.32
CA PHE A 216 -14.41 17.64 6.96
C PHE A 216 -14.93 17.71 8.41
N ILE A 217 -14.45 18.68 9.19
CA ILE A 217 -14.91 18.90 10.57
C ILE A 217 -16.40 19.32 10.61
N GLU A 218 -16.83 20.21 9.72
CA GLU A 218 -18.23 20.65 9.64
C GLU A 218 -19.16 19.48 9.31
N VAL A 219 -18.80 18.65 8.33
CA VAL A 219 -19.55 17.45 7.97
C VAL A 219 -19.61 16.49 9.15
N ALA A 220 -18.48 16.21 9.79
CA ALA A 220 -18.45 15.31 10.93
C ALA A 220 -19.36 15.80 12.06
N LYS A 221 -19.28 17.09 12.42
CA LYS A 221 -20.17 17.68 13.44
C LYS A 221 -21.65 17.58 13.08
N SER A 222 -22.00 17.67 11.80
CA SER A 222 -23.39 17.58 11.36
C SER A 222 -24.01 16.21 11.60
N ALA A 223 -23.17 15.17 11.70
CA ALA A 223 -23.59 13.80 11.99
C ALA A 223 -23.57 13.44 13.49
N ASN A 224 -23.00 14.27 14.35
CA ASN A 224 -23.04 14.08 15.80
C ASN A 224 -24.44 14.44 16.33
N ARG A 225 -25.29 13.45 16.59
CA ARG A 225 -26.68 13.68 17.00
C ARG A 225 -27.08 12.79 18.15
N ASP A 226 -27.76 13.42 19.09
CA ASP A 226 -28.59 12.80 20.13
C ASP A 226 -30.04 12.77 19.58
N THR A 227 -30.50 11.61 19.15
CA THR A 227 -31.79 11.45 18.44
C THR A 227 -32.92 11.15 19.37
N ASP A 228 -32.65 10.65 20.58
CA ASP A 228 -33.66 10.32 21.63
C ASP A 228 -33.70 11.32 22.78
N ASN A 229 -32.77 12.30 22.79
CA ASN A 229 -32.63 13.39 23.78
C ASN A 229 -32.32 12.88 25.20
N ASP A 230 -31.49 11.81 25.28
CA ASP A 230 -31.03 11.28 26.58
C ASP A 230 -29.75 11.96 27.08
N GLY A 231 -29.13 12.81 26.26
CA GLY A 231 -27.90 13.55 26.55
C GLY A 231 -26.63 12.85 26.03
N SER A 232 -26.78 11.71 25.38
CA SER A 232 -25.70 10.96 24.72
C SER A 232 -25.86 11.02 23.21
N LEU A 233 -24.75 10.94 22.46
CA LEU A 233 -24.84 10.87 21.01
C LEU A 233 -25.15 9.47 20.54
N ASP A 234 -26.19 9.31 19.73
CA ASP A 234 -26.54 8.07 19.03
C ASP A 234 -25.78 7.87 17.75
N THR A 235 -25.45 8.96 17.06
CA THR A 235 -24.68 8.96 15.83
C THR A 235 -23.44 9.86 15.94
N TRP A 236 -22.42 9.47 15.22
CA TRP A 236 -21.12 10.11 15.26
C TRP A 236 -20.63 10.48 13.85
N GLY A 237 -19.90 11.57 13.74
CA GLY A 237 -19.36 12.01 12.47
C GLY A 237 -18.09 11.28 12.07
N LEU A 238 -17.24 10.95 13.03
CA LEU A 238 -15.92 10.39 12.78
C LEU A 238 -15.52 9.38 13.85
N THR A 239 -14.83 8.33 13.48
CA THR A 239 -14.11 7.44 14.42
C THR A 239 -12.81 8.10 14.90
N THR A 240 -12.38 7.76 16.12
CA THR A 240 -11.08 8.20 16.64
C THR A 240 -9.96 7.31 16.09
N SER A 241 -9.38 7.66 14.96
CA SER A 241 -8.23 6.97 14.34
C SER A 241 -6.95 7.78 14.50
N ASP A 242 -5.80 7.12 14.44
CA ASP A 242 -4.53 7.84 14.25
C ASP A 242 -4.43 8.29 12.80
N ILE A 243 -4.76 9.55 12.56
CA ILE A 243 -4.71 10.18 11.24
C ILE A 243 -3.60 11.23 11.14
N LEU A 244 -2.64 11.24 12.06
CA LEU A 244 -1.53 12.20 12.03
C LEU A 244 -0.70 12.05 10.75
N ILE A 245 -0.32 10.83 10.39
CA ILE A 245 0.52 10.61 9.20
C ILE A 245 -0.22 10.96 7.90
N PRO A 246 -1.48 10.51 7.65
CA PRO A 246 -2.22 11.00 6.49
C PRO A 246 -2.42 12.51 6.49
N ALA A 247 -2.63 13.14 7.64
CA ALA A 247 -2.74 14.60 7.72
C ALA A 247 -1.40 15.31 7.39
N LEU A 248 -0.25 14.75 7.80
CA LEU A 248 1.05 15.27 7.38
C LEU A 248 1.20 15.24 5.86
N ALA A 249 0.87 14.11 5.21
CA ALA A 249 0.88 14.02 3.75
C ALA A 249 -0.06 15.03 3.11
N ALA A 250 -1.30 15.09 3.59
CA ALA A 250 -2.34 15.98 3.08
C ALA A 250 -2.07 17.48 3.32
N ASN A 251 -1.00 17.82 4.05
CA ASN A 251 -0.54 19.19 4.25
C ASN A 251 0.89 19.45 3.75
N GLU A 252 1.47 18.49 3.01
CA GLU A 252 2.86 18.55 2.57
C GLU A 252 3.83 18.84 3.74
N ALA A 253 3.56 18.24 4.90
CA ALA A 253 4.31 18.37 6.14
C ALA A 253 5.05 17.08 6.49
N THR A 254 6.02 17.18 7.40
CA THR A 254 6.75 16.01 7.92
C THR A 254 7.15 16.27 9.37
N LEU A 255 7.45 15.22 10.12
CA LEU A 255 7.99 15.34 11.48
C LEU A 255 9.52 15.46 11.50
N PHE A 256 10.16 15.09 10.39
CA PHE A 256 11.62 15.09 10.26
C PHE A 256 12.03 15.56 8.87
N LYS A 257 13.10 16.33 8.80
CA LYS A 257 13.73 16.74 7.55
C LYS A 257 15.22 16.99 7.77
N ASP A 258 16.05 16.44 6.91
CA ASP A 258 17.50 16.65 6.88
C ASP A 258 18.18 16.42 8.25
N GLY A 259 17.81 15.33 8.95
CA GLY A 259 18.36 14.97 10.26
C GLY A 259 17.89 15.85 11.42
N LYS A 260 16.79 16.56 11.26
CA LYS A 260 16.20 17.43 12.28
C LYS A 260 14.72 17.16 12.45
N GLN A 261 14.23 17.35 13.64
CA GLN A 261 12.80 17.41 13.90
C GLN A 261 12.19 18.70 13.32
N THR A 262 10.90 18.66 12.94
CA THR A 262 10.17 19.77 12.32
C THR A 262 8.86 20.11 13.05
N LEU A 263 8.76 19.81 14.36
CA LEU A 263 7.53 20.05 15.12
C LEU A 263 7.11 21.52 15.20
N ASP A 264 8.04 22.45 15.03
CA ASP A 264 7.77 23.90 14.97
C ASP A 264 7.71 24.47 13.55
N ASP A 265 7.75 23.63 12.53
CA ASP A 265 7.50 24.06 11.16
C ASP A 265 6.03 24.48 10.99
N PRO A 266 5.73 25.59 10.30
CA PRO A 266 4.37 26.07 10.12
C PRO A 266 3.40 25.00 9.58
N LYS A 267 3.80 24.21 8.58
CA LYS A 267 2.95 23.15 8.02
C LYS A 267 2.68 22.03 9.03
N THR A 268 3.67 21.70 9.85
CA THR A 268 3.51 20.67 10.92
C THR A 268 2.63 21.19 12.05
N LEU A 269 2.74 22.47 12.41
CA LEU A 269 1.86 23.13 13.38
C LEU A 269 0.39 23.13 12.91
N GLU A 270 0.13 23.36 11.63
CA GLU A 270 -1.22 23.27 11.05
C GLU A 270 -1.80 21.87 11.25
N VAL A 271 -1.00 20.80 10.99
CA VAL A 271 -1.42 19.40 11.21
C VAL A 271 -1.74 19.13 12.68
N MET A 272 -0.85 19.51 13.59
CA MET A 272 -1.09 19.29 15.01
C MET A 272 -2.33 20.04 15.51
N ASN A 273 -2.56 21.26 15.04
CA ASN A 273 -3.79 22.02 15.35
C ASN A 273 -5.04 21.32 14.78
N PHE A 274 -4.98 20.78 13.57
CA PHE A 274 -6.08 20.00 13.01
C PHE A 274 -6.43 18.79 13.90
N ILE A 275 -5.44 17.97 14.28
CA ILE A 275 -5.67 16.82 15.16
C ILE A 275 -6.24 17.26 16.51
N SER A 276 -5.69 18.30 17.14
CA SER A 276 -6.19 18.83 18.39
C SER A 276 -7.63 19.36 18.28
N ARG A 277 -8.04 19.93 17.16
CA ARG A 277 -9.41 20.38 16.91
C ARG A 277 -10.40 19.22 16.91
N LEU A 278 -10.05 18.05 16.41
CA LEU A 278 -10.93 16.88 16.40
C LEU A 278 -11.37 16.51 17.83
N ALA A 279 -10.48 16.65 18.81
CA ALA A 279 -10.79 16.42 20.21
C ALA A 279 -11.51 17.61 20.86
N THR A 280 -10.92 18.82 20.77
CA THR A 280 -11.43 20.02 21.45
C THR A 280 -12.80 20.48 20.95
N GLU A 281 -13.15 20.14 19.72
CA GLU A 281 -14.43 20.45 19.09
C GLU A 281 -15.41 19.26 19.14
N ASN A 282 -15.07 18.18 19.85
CA ASN A 282 -15.89 16.94 19.99
C ASN A 282 -16.34 16.38 18.63
N VAL A 283 -15.43 16.30 17.67
CA VAL A 283 -15.74 15.86 16.29
C VAL A 283 -15.81 14.35 16.21
N ALA A 284 -14.87 13.65 16.85
CA ALA A 284 -14.70 12.21 16.74
C ALA A 284 -15.33 11.49 17.95
N ARG A 285 -15.82 10.26 17.70
CA ARG A 285 -16.29 9.34 18.76
C ARG A 285 -15.11 9.04 19.69
N PRO A 286 -15.27 9.20 21.01
CA PRO A 286 -14.23 8.86 21.97
C PRO A 286 -13.83 7.39 21.91
N SER A 287 -12.54 7.09 22.14
CA SER A 287 -12.07 5.73 22.31
C SER A 287 -12.63 5.14 23.61
N GLU A 288 -13.03 3.87 23.56
CA GLU A 288 -13.52 3.11 24.72
C GLU A 288 -12.40 2.23 25.34
N GLY A 289 -11.17 2.35 24.83
CA GLY A 289 -9.98 1.63 25.33
C GLY A 289 -9.76 0.28 24.65
N GLY A 290 -10.29 0.09 23.46
CA GLY A 290 -10.01 -1.04 22.59
C GLY A 290 -8.59 -0.99 22.00
N ASP A 291 -8.30 -1.96 21.14
CA ASP A 291 -7.03 -2.01 20.41
C ASP A 291 -7.09 -1.12 19.14
N TRP A 292 -6.06 -1.21 18.31
CA TRP A 292 -5.96 -0.45 17.07
C TRP A 292 -7.09 -0.70 16.06
N THR A 293 -7.88 -1.76 16.23
CA THR A 293 -9.05 -2.07 15.37
C THR A 293 -10.33 -1.37 15.81
N GLU A 294 -10.35 -0.75 16.99
CA GLU A 294 -11.55 -0.11 17.57
C GLU A 294 -12.22 0.90 16.63
N PRO A 295 -11.49 1.77 15.88
CA PRO A 295 -12.11 2.69 14.94
C PRO A 295 -12.93 1.97 13.86
N ARG A 296 -12.40 0.87 13.32
CA ARG A 296 -13.13 0.05 12.36
C ARG A 296 -14.34 -0.62 12.99
N GLN A 297 -14.19 -1.15 14.22
CA GLN A 297 -15.33 -1.76 14.96
C GLN A 297 -16.46 -0.75 15.18
N PHE A 298 -16.15 0.50 15.47
CA PHE A 298 -17.15 1.56 15.60
C PHE A 298 -17.83 1.88 14.28
N PHE A 299 -17.09 1.95 13.20
CA PHE A 299 -17.66 2.25 11.89
C PHE A 299 -18.62 1.15 11.42
N VAL A 300 -18.26 -0.12 11.58
CA VAL A 300 -19.12 -1.23 11.16
C VAL A 300 -20.39 -1.43 12.01
N GLN A 301 -20.51 -0.73 13.15
CA GLN A 301 -21.77 -0.65 13.89
C GLN A 301 -22.85 0.14 13.13
N GLY A 302 -22.47 0.91 12.10
CA GLY A 302 -23.39 1.61 11.22
C GLY A 302 -23.85 2.99 11.70
N ASN A 303 -23.47 3.42 12.91
CA ASN A 303 -23.85 4.70 13.49
C ASN A 303 -22.75 5.77 13.47
N THR A 304 -21.69 5.55 12.73
CA THR A 304 -20.61 6.52 12.49
C THR A 304 -20.52 6.85 11.00
N LEU A 305 -20.50 8.14 10.66
CA LEU A 305 -20.56 8.61 9.28
C LEU A 305 -19.26 8.32 8.52
N MET A 306 -18.08 8.62 9.11
CA MET A 306 -16.79 8.58 8.45
C MET A 306 -15.74 7.85 9.29
N THR A 307 -14.81 7.19 8.61
CA THR A 307 -13.58 6.65 9.19
C THR A 307 -12.42 6.77 8.21
N TYR A 308 -11.20 6.91 8.73
CA TYR A 308 -10.02 6.71 7.91
C TYR A 308 -9.86 5.23 7.58
N ALA A 309 -9.63 4.91 6.33
CA ALA A 309 -9.48 3.55 5.84
C ALA A 309 -8.46 3.45 4.72
N GLN A 310 -7.69 2.38 4.73
CA GLN A 310 -6.93 1.95 3.56
C GLN A 310 -7.89 1.33 2.54
N ASP A 311 -7.50 1.29 1.28
CA ASP A 311 -8.32 0.71 0.20
C ASP A 311 -8.73 -0.76 0.48
N TYR A 312 -7.83 -1.57 1.00
CA TYR A 312 -8.12 -2.97 1.38
C TYR A 312 -9.06 -3.07 2.60
N ASP A 313 -8.98 -2.13 3.57
CA ASP A 313 -9.89 -2.06 4.72
C ASP A 313 -11.31 -1.75 4.27
N TYR A 314 -11.46 -0.85 3.28
CA TYR A 314 -12.75 -0.50 2.71
C TYR A 314 -13.48 -1.73 2.15
N ASN A 315 -12.78 -2.61 1.44
CA ASN A 315 -13.36 -3.87 0.96
C ASN A 315 -13.83 -4.78 2.11
N GLY A 316 -13.05 -4.85 3.19
CA GLY A 316 -13.45 -5.58 4.40
C GLY A 316 -14.70 -4.97 5.07
N MET A 317 -14.80 -3.64 5.14
CA MET A 317 -15.98 -2.95 5.69
C MET A 317 -17.24 -3.23 4.87
N LYS A 318 -17.16 -3.27 3.55
CA LYS A 318 -18.28 -3.65 2.68
C LYS A 318 -18.78 -5.06 2.95
N THR A 319 -17.87 -5.97 3.26
CA THR A 319 -18.21 -7.35 3.62
C THR A 319 -18.93 -7.41 4.97
N ASP A 320 -18.51 -6.60 5.94
CA ASP A 320 -19.09 -6.57 7.28
C ASP A 320 -20.40 -5.77 7.36
N MET A 321 -20.65 -4.90 6.38
CA MET A 321 -21.84 -4.04 6.28
C MET A 321 -22.59 -4.25 4.97
N PRO A 322 -23.09 -5.47 4.68
CA PRO A 322 -23.63 -5.82 3.36
C PRO A 322 -24.89 -5.02 2.97
N ASP A 323 -25.62 -4.49 3.95
CA ASP A 323 -26.84 -3.71 3.77
C ASP A 323 -26.58 -2.18 3.69
N ALA A 324 -25.34 -1.73 3.95
CA ALA A 324 -25.00 -0.32 3.90
C ALA A 324 -24.41 0.05 2.53
N ASP A 325 -24.83 1.19 2.00
CA ASP A 325 -24.14 1.85 0.89
C ASP A 325 -22.95 2.62 1.46
N LEU A 326 -21.74 2.19 1.10
CA LEU A 326 -20.50 2.83 1.51
C LEU A 326 -19.88 3.59 0.35
N GLY A 327 -19.23 4.70 0.66
CA GLY A 327 -18.47 5.52 -0.27
C GLY A 327 -17.01 5.70 0.17
N TYR A 328 -16.18 6.15 -0.76
CA TYR A 328 -14.76 6.40 -0.53
C TYR A 328 -14.34 7.75 -1.10
N LEU A 329 -13.67 8.56 -0.30
CA LEU A 329 -13.17 9.88 -0.68
C LEU A 329 -11.64 9.95 -0.47
N PRO A 330 -10.92 10.80 -1.19
CA PRO A 330 -9.54 11.10 -0.83
C PRO A 330 -9.47 11.70 0.59
N PHE A 331 -8.32 11.60 1.24
CA PHE A 331 -8.12 12.27 2.52
C PHE A 331 -8.24 13.80 2.33
N PRO A 332 -8.92 14.54 3.22
CA PRO A 332 -9.18 15.98 3.04
C PRO A 332 -7.89 16.80 3.05
N LYS A 333 -7.81 17.81 2.17
CA LYS A 333 -6.64 18.68 2.03
C LYS A 333 -6.40 19.53 3.27
N GLY A 334 -5.13 19.64 3.66
CA GLY A 334 -4.70 20.67 4.59
C GLY A 334 -4.55 22.04 3.92
N PRO A 335 -4.45 23.13 4.70
CA PRO A 335 -4.39 24.50 4.18
C PRO A 335 -3.14 24.78 3.34
N SER A 336 -2.06 24.05 3.55
CA SER A 336 -0.79 24.22 2.82
C SER A 336 -0.65 23.28 1.63
N ALA A 337 -1.64 22.41 1.36
CA ALA A 337 -1.61 21.48 0.24
C ALA A 337 -2.18 22.10 -1.04
N THR A 338 -1.57 21.75 -2.17
CA THR A 338 -2.01 22.19 -3.52
C THR A 338 -2.91 21.16 -4.21
N ALA A 339 -2.90 19.90 -3.74
CA ALA A 339 -3.70 18.80 -4.27
C ALA A 339 -4.10 17.84 -3.15
N TYR A 340 -5.03 16.92 -3.43
CA TYR A 340 -5.29 15.80 -2.55
C TYR A 340 -4.07 14.89 -2.51
N GLN A 341 -3.62 14.56 -1.31
CA GLN A 341 -2.45 13.72 -1.09
C GLN A 341 -2.71 12.74 0.05
N THR A 342 -2.15 11.56 -0.07
CA THR A 342 -2.14 10.57 1.00
C THR A 342 -0.72 10.07 1.24
N HIS A 343 -0.52 9.28 2.28
CA HIS A 343 0.77 8.67 2.56
C HIS A 343 0.79 7.21 2.15
N ASN A 344 1.98 6.72 1.83
CA ASN A 344 2.21 5.30 1.71
C ASN A 344 2.44 4.70 3.11
N THR A 345 1.73 3.62 3.39
CA THR A 345 1.97 2.85 4.62
C THR A 345 3.29 2.11 4.54
N ILE A 346 3.89 1.91 5.68
CA ILE A 346 5.16 1.25 6.01
C ILE A 346 5.98 0.75 4.82
N PRO A 347 7.05 1.44 4.43
CA PRO A 347 7.94 0.95 3.40
C PRO A 347 8.71 -0.27 3.90
N ASN A 348 8.27 -1.43 3.45
CA ASN A 348 9.02 -2.67 3.56
C ASN A 348 9.84 -2.85 2.29
N TYR A 349 11.04 -3.37 2.45
CA TYR A 349 11.98 -3.60 1.36
C TYR A 349 12.37 -5.06 1.31
N TYR A 350 12.70 -5.52 0.13
CA TYR A 350 13.52 -6.71 0.00
C TYR A 350 14.98 -6.30 0.19
N THR A 351 15.69 -7.06 0.97
CA THR A 351 17.12 -6.87 1.23
C THR A 351 17.84 -8.20 1.18
N ILE A 352 19.16 -8.15 0.96
CA ILE A 352 20.00 -9.33 0.81
C ILE A 352 21.06 -9.32 1.88
N PRO A 353 20.98 -10.20 2.91
CA PRO A 353 22.02 -10.35 3.90
C PRO A 353 23.34 -10.84 3.27
N LYS A 354 24.49 -10.28 3.68
CA LYS A 354 25.79 -10.71 3.16
C LYS A 354 26.09 -12.18 3.45
N ALA A 355 25.67 -12.67 4.61
CA ALA A 355 25.87 -14.06 4.99
C ALA A 355 25.02 -15.06 4.19
N ALA A 356 24.05 -14.60 3.41
CA ALA A 356 23.20 -15.46 2.58
C ALA A 356 23.83 -15.80 1.23
N THR A 357 24.54 -14.86 0.61
CA THR A 357 25.16 -15.03 -0.72
C THR A 357 26.36 -14.12 -0.91
N GLU A 358 27.28 -14.55 -1.79
CA GLU A 358 28.37 -13.69 -2.31
C GLU A 358 27.98 -12.96 -3.60
N ASN A 359 26.86 -13.35 -4.26
CA ASN A 359 26.41 -12.81 -5.53
C ASN A 359 25.00 -12.19 -5.43
N PRO A 360 24.85 -11.01 -4.82
CA PRO A 360 23.54 -10.37 -4.64
C PRO A 360 22.87 -10.01 -5.98
N GLU A 361 23.66 -9.75 -7.02
CA GLU A 361 23.18 -9.44 -8.36
C GLU A 361 22.32 -10.55 -8.96
N TYR A 362 22.63 -11.83 -8.70
CA TYR A 362 21.82 -12.94 -9.18
C TYR A 362 20.44 -12.97 -8.54
N LEU A 363 20.35 -12.64 -7.25
CA LEU A 363 19.08 -12.60 -6.54
C LEU A 363 18.21 -11.43 -7.01
N VAL A 364 18.81 -10.25 -7.24
CA VAL A 364 18.10 -9.09 -7.79
C VAL A 364 17.65 -9.39 -9.22
N TYR A 365 18.50 -9.99 -10.06
CA TYR A 365 18.17 -10.41 -11.41
C TYR A 365 16.98 -11.38 -11.45
N ILE A 366 16.97 -12.40 -10.59
CA ILE A 366 15.87 -13.36 -10.51
C ILE A 366 14.54 -12.64 -10.18
N ILE A 367 14.55 -11.73 -9.22
CA ILE A 367 13.37 -10.96 -8.85
C ILE A 367 12.96 -10.03 -10.00
N GLU A 368 13.90 -9.36 -10.66
CA GLU A 368 13.61 -8.52 -11.83
C GLU A 368 12.94 -9.32 -12.93
N LYS A 369 13.57 -10.39 -13.40
CA LYS A 369 13.07 -11.18 -14.53
C LYS A 369 11.78 -11.92 -14.23
N MET A 370 11.55 -12.30 -12.98
CA MET A 370 10.28 -12.87 -12.54
C MET A 370 9.13 -11.89 -12.72
N HIS A 371 9.36 -10.61 -12.41
CA HIS A 371 8.34 -9.56 -12.44
C HIS A 371 8.40 -8.64 -13.66
N ASP A 372 9.30 -8.90 -14.62
CA ASP A 372 9.33 -8.18 -15.90
C ASP A 372 8.28 -8.78 -16.84
N ILE A 373 7.08 -8.27 -16.76
CA ILE A 373 5.88 -8.75 -17.44
C ILE A 373 5.23 -7.63 -18.25
N ASP A 374 4.54 -8.02 -19.32
CA ASP A 374 3.61 -7.14 -20.04
C ASP A 374 2.26 -7.17 -19.33
N SER A 375 2.02 -6.21 -18.44
CA SER A 375 0.75 -6.12 -17.72
C SER A 375 -0.42 -5.95 -18.69
N VAL A 376 -1.48 -6.71 -18.44
CA VAL A 376 -2.74 -6.58 -19.19
C VAL A 376 -3.65 -5.47 -18.66
N TYR A 377 -3.25 -4.83 -17.57
CA TYR A 377 -4.03 -3.80 -16.90
C TYR A 377 -3.64 -2.40 -17.38
N ASP A 378 -4.63 -1.53 -17.55
CA ASP A 378 -4.47 -0.15 -18.00
C ASP A 378 -3.82 0.75 -16.95
N TYR A 379 -3.98 0.41 -15.67
CA TYR A 379 -3.39 1.13 -14.56
C TYR A 379 -3.05 0.18 -13.40
N LYS A 380 -2.14 0.64 -12.57
CA LYS A 380 -1.68 -0.10 -11.40
C LYS A 380 -2.83 -0.30 -10.39
N HIS A 381 -2.91 -1.48 -9.77
CA HIS A 381 -3.98 -1.91 -8.86
C HIS A 381 -5.36 -2.15 -9.51
N GLN A 382 -5.51 -2.07 -10.83
CA GLN A 382 -6.82 -2.24 -11.49
C GLN A 382 -7.55 -3.49 -11.03
N ALA A 383 -6.91 -4.65 -11.01
CA ALA A 383 -7.52 -5.91 -10.60
C ALA A 383 -8.15 -5.86 -9.20
N SER A 384 -7.44 -5.24 -8.24
CA SER A 384 -7.93 -5.08 -6.88
C SER A 384 -9.02 -4.01 -6.79
N TYR A 385 -8.80 -2.88 -7.44
CA TYR A 385 -9.70 -1.73 -7.36
C TYR A 385 -11.05 -1.99 -8.00
N GLU A 386 -11.11 -2.67 -9.14
CA GLU A 386 -12.38 -3.10 -9.75
C GLU A 386 -13.14 -4.12 -8.89
N THR A 387 -12.43 -4.84 -8.02
CA THR A 387 -13.05 -5.72 -7.01
C THR A 387 -13.53 -4.93 -5.80
N TYR A 388 -12.76 -3.95 -5.34
CA TYR A 388 -13.07 -3.17 -4.14
C TYR A 388 -14.11 -2.09 -4.39
N PHE A 389 -14.03 -1.41 -5.53
CA PHE A 389 -14.84 -0.25 -5.87
C PHE A 389 -15.77 -0.55 -7.06
N HIS A 390 -17.04 -0.80 -6.78
CA HIS A 390 -18.04 -1.05 -7.84
C HIS A 390 -18.66 0.23 -8.39
N ASP A 391 -18.54 1.34 -7.65
CA ASP A 391 -18.95 2.66 -8.08
C ASP A 391 -17.78 3.38 -8.75
N GLU A 392 -18.02 3.96 -9.92
CA GLU A 392 -16.97 4.62 -10.72
C GLU A 392 -16.40 5.87 -10.00
N VAL A 393 -17.23 6.56 -9.21
CA VAL A 393 -16.80 7.74 -8.46
C VAL A 393 -15.83 7.34 -7.34
N ASP A 394 -16.18 6.29 -6.57
CA ASP A 394 -15.32 5.75 -5.53
C ASP A 394 -14.00 5.20 -6.09
N LEU A 395 -14.09 4.51 -7.24
CA LEU A 395 -12.91 4.03 -7.97
C LEU A 395 -11.96 5.18 -8.36
N ASN A 396 -12.52 6.26 -8.91
CA ASN A 396 -11.73 7.42 -9.29
C ASN A 396 -11.11 8.14 -8.08
N ASN A 397 -11.82 8.21 -6.96
CA ASN A 397 -11.31 8.74 -5.71
C ASN A 397 -10.15 7.90 -5.15
N ALA A 398 -10.26 6.57 -5.18
CA ALA A 398 -9.20 5.66 -4.77
C ALA A 398 -7.97 5.76 -5.69
N ARG A 399 -8.17 5.87 -7.00
CA ARG A 399 -7.09 6.11 -7.95
C ARG A 399 -6.39 7.44 -7.70
N MET A 400 -7.13 8.51 -7.49
CA MET A 400 -6.58 9.81 -7.13
C MET A 400 -5.70 9.72 -5.88
N ALA A 401 -6.15 8.99 -4.85
CA ALA A 401 -5.39 8.80 -3.62
C ALA A 401 -4.08 8.07 -3.85
N ILE A 402 -4.08 6.99 -4.65
CA ILE A 402 -2.85 6.20 -4.87
C ILE A 402 -1.86 6.91 -5.82
N GLU A 403 -2.34 7.64 -6.80
CA GLU A 403 -1.51 8.40 -7.75
C GLU A 403 -0.83 9.59 -7.07
N SER A 404 -1.45 10.18 -6.05
CA SER A 404 -0.95 11.34 -5.29
C SER A 404 -0.19 10.96 -4.01
N MET A 405 0.15 9.70 -3.85
CA MET A 405 0.75 9.17 -2.62
C MET A 405 2.12 9.78 -2.31
N GLN A 406 2.27 10.30 -1.10
CA GLN A 406 3.53 10.83 -0.57
C GLN A 406 4.25 9.80 0.28
N LEU A 407 5.57 9.78 0.14
CA LEU A 407 6.43 8.98 0.99
C LEU A 407 6.87 9.85 2.17
N ILE A 408 6.27 9.61 3.32
CA ILE A 408 6.63 10.28 4.58
C ILE A 408 7.60 9.40 5.34
N GLU A 409 8.66 10.01 5.86
CA GLU A 409 9.59 9.32 6.74
C GLU A 409 8.84 8.85 8.00
N GLN A 410 8.84 7.54 8.19
CA GLN A 410 8.04 6.94 9.25
C GLN A 410 8.71 7.05 10.61
N ILE A 411 7.88 7.20 11.56
CA ILE A 411 8.10 7.39 12.98
C ILE A 411 8.86 6.23 13.61
N ASP A 412 8.61 5.02 13.15
CA ASP A 412 9.26 3.79 13.64
C ASP A 412 10.78 3.77 13.43
N TYR A 413 11.34 4.76 12.72
CA TYR A 413 12.80 4.92 12.58
C TYR A 413 13.49 5.41 13.84
N TYR A 414 12.71 5.93 14.77
CA TYR A 414 13.22 6.60 15.96
C TYR A 414 12.64 5.95 17.22
N PRO A 415 13.17 4.82 17.69
CA PRO A 415 12.55 4.01 18.74
C PRO A 415 12.34 4.75 20.06
N ASN A 416 13.13 5.79 20.36
CA ASN A 416 13.01 6.57 21.59
C ASN A 416 12.18 7.84 21.46
N MET A 417 11.46 8.01 20.34
CA MET A 417 10.71 9.22 20.01
C MET A 417 9.44 9.41 20.84
N LYS A 418 8.94 8.37 21.51
CA LYS A 418 7.68 8.42 22.28
C LYS A 418 6.46 8.84 21.46
N TYR A 419 6.38 8.32 20.24
CA TYR A 419 5.35 8.70 19.28
C TYR A 419 3.93 8.54 19.82
N TYR A 420 3.61 7.39 20.40
CA TYR A 420 2.26 7.11 20.87
C TYR A 420 1.84 8.00 22.05
N GLU A 421 2.79 8.41 22.91
CA GLU A 421 2.54 9.40 23.94
C GLU A 421 2.23 10.78 23.30
N PHE A 422 3.02 11.17 22.33
CA PHE A 422 2.85 12.43 21.59
C PHE A 422 1.49 12.50 20.87
N VAL A 423 1.11 11.46 20.11
CA VAL A 423 -0.18 11.39 19.41
C VAL A 423 -1.34 11.33 20.41
N GLY A 424 -1.19 10.56 21.50
CA GLY A 424 -2.17 10.49 22.57
C GLY A 424 -2.50 11.86 23.14
N GLU A 425 -1.49 12.65 23.51
CA GLU A 425 -1.68 13.99 24.05
C GLU A 425 -2.32 14.97 23.05
N LEU A 426 -1.99 14.86 21.76
CA LEU A 426 -2.67 15.62 20.69
C LEU A 426 -4.17 15.27 20.63
N ARG A 427 -4.48 13.98 20.67
CA ARG A 427 -5.87 13.46 20.64
C ARG A 427 -6.65 13.76 21.91
N ASP A 428 -5.96 13.96 23.03
CA ASP A 428 -6.56 14.41 24.30
C ASP A 428 -6.76 15.93 24.37
N GLY A 429 -6.38 16.66 23.30
CA GLY A 429 -6.56 18.11 23.18
C GLY A 429 -5.57 18.93 24.01
N VAL A 430 -4.42 18.36 24.36
CA VAL A 430 -3.33 19.13 24.96
C VAL A 430 -2.88 20.22 23.97
N SER A 431 -2.60 21.43 24.47
CA SER A 431 -2.26 22.56 23.59
C SER A 431 -1.01 22.26 22.73
N VAL A 432 -1.08 22.61 21.44
CA VAL A 432 0.02 22.35 20.50
C VAL A 432 1.33 23.00 20.96
N SER A 433 1.28 24.17 21.61
CA SER A 433 2.47 24.83 22.16
C SER A 433 3.14 24.00 23.28
N THR A 434 2.33 23.40 24.16
CA THR A 434 2.83 22.51 25.21
C THR A 434 3.44 21.24 24.62
N ILE A 435 2.80 20.66 23.61
CA ILE A 435 3.28 19.48 22.86
C ILE A 435 4.64 19.78 22.21
N VAL A 436 4.77 20.89 21.50
CA VAL A 436 6.03 21.28 20.85
C VAL A 436 7.14 21.49 21.88
N GLU A 437 6.87 22.20 22.97
CA GLU A 437 7.87 22.42 24.03
C GLU A 437 8.36 21.09 24.62
N LYS A 438 7.45 20.17 24.87
CA LYS A 438 7.77 18.87 25.47
C LYS A 438 8.51 17.94 24.53
N TYR A 439 8.01 17.79 23.27
CA TYR A 439 8.48 16.73 22.37
C TYR A 439 9.56 17.14 21.41
N LYS A 440 9.75 18.43 21.12
CA LYS A 440 10.83 18.91 20.27
C LYS A 440 12.22 18.40 20.67
N PRO A 441 12.66 18.51 21.93
CA PRO A 441 13.94 17.96 22.36
C PRO A 441 13.99 16.42 22.33
N VAL A 442 12.86 15.75 22.60
CA VAL A 442 12.77 14.29 22.56
C VAL A 442 12.95 13.78 21.12
N PHE A 443 12.28 14.40 20.18
CA PHE A 443 12.36 14.03 18.75
C PHE A 443 13.75 14.32 18.19
N GLN A 444 14.34 15.48 18.52
CA GLN A 444 15.68 15.80 18.08
C GLN A 444 16.73 14.81 18.65
N SER A 445 16.61 14.45 19.92
CA SER A 445 17.51 13.46 20.55
C SER A 445 17.36 12.08 19.89
N ALA A 446 16.14 11.66 19.55
CA ALA A 446 15.90 10.39 18.87
C ALA A 446 16.51 10.34 17.46
N VAL A 447 16.46 11.47 16.73
CA VAL A 447 17.14 11.60 15.43
C VAL A 447 18.65 11.50 15.58
N GLU A 448 19.21 12.24 16.52
CA GLU A 448 20.67 12.26 16.77
C GLU A 448 21.20 10.88 17.22
N GLU A 449 20.45 10.15 18.02
CA GLU A 449 20.80 8.78 18.43
C GLU A 449 20.91 7.83 17.23
N VAL A 450 20.02 7.97 16.26
CA VAL A 450 19.99 7.11 15.08
C VAL A 450 21.09 7.47 14.08
N TRP A 451 21.35 8.76 13.84
CA TRP A 451 22.20 9.20 12.74
C TRP A 451 23.62 9.60 13.16
N ASN A 452 23.84 10.05 14.40
CA ASN A 452 25.14 10.56 14.85
C ASN A 452 25.97 9.53 15.66
N ASN A 453 25.37 8.40 16.06
CA ASN A 453 26.06 7.26 16.68
C ASN A 453 26.40 6.23 15.59
#